data_b062c41a50afac4ea1f0c3023000b620
#
_entry.id   b062c41a50afac4ea1f0c3023000b620
#
_cell.length_a   1.000
_cell.length_b   1.000
_cell.length_c   1.000
_cell.angle_alpha   90.00
_cell.angle_beta   90.00
_cell.angle_gamma   90.00
#
_symmetry.space_group_name_H-M   'P 1'
#
loop_
_entity.id
_entity.type
_entity.pdbx_description
1 polymer ?
#
loop_
_entity_poly.entity_id
_entity_poly.type
_entity_poly.pdbx_seq_one_letter_code
_entity_poly.pdbx_strand_id
1 'polypeptide(L)'
;GYMHSIVRNVNISNCVILDSNRSLCIMSSTDGIVENVTASNLRLDTRCRAGNWWGNGEAVCIMGTYHHLANYRDPVPQREAHACIRNVLLQNLNCTTENALAVVGENGSVENVHMDHLTVQLKDSENLCVKGRVIDISPAPNTARLPEEPTWLYLRGVRNVTVTNAFVAPFHGKTPIAYAEDAEGARF
;
A
#
# COMPACT_ATOMS: atom_id res chain seq x y z
N GLY A 1 -12.24 -0.64 5.76
CA GLY A 1 -13.63 -1.02 5.94
C GLY A 1 -13.86 -2.49 5.61
N TYR A 2 -14.63 -3.14 6.40
CA TYR A 2 -15.08 -4.51 6.18
C TYR A 2 -16.60 -4.50 6.01
N MET A 3 -17.12 -5.23 5.03
CA MET A 3 -18.55 -5.46 4.79
C MET A 3 -19.46 -4.25 5.06
N HIS A 4 -19.83 -3.50 4.06
CA HIS A 4 -20.76 -2.34 4.13
C HIS A 4 -20.37 -1.25 5.13
N SER A 5 -19.17 -1.28 5.70
CA SER A 5 -18.70 -0.23 6.61
C SER A 5 -18.17 0.97 5.84
N ILE A 6 -18.39 2.15 6.40
CA ILE A 6 -17.87 3.39 5.84
C ILE A 6 -16.93 4.03 6.87
N VAL A 7 -15.69 4.26 6.46
CA VAL A 7 -14.69 5.01 7.22
C VAL A 7 -14.37 6.27 6.42
N ARG A 8 -14.58 7.45 7.01
CA ARG A 8 -14.35 8.70 6.29
C ARG A 8 -13.81 9.80 7.18
N ASN A 9 -13.18 10.80 6.54
CA ASN A 9 -12.69 12.00 7.20
C ASN A 9 -11.70 11.69 8.33
N VAL A 10 -10.71 10.85 8.01
CA VAL A 10 -9.67 10.42 8.95
C VAL A 10 -8.45 11.31 8.81
N ASN A 11 -7.94 11.79 9.93
CA ASN A 11 -6.65 12.51 9.96
C ASN A 11 -5.69 11.80 10.92
N ILE A 12 -4.52 11.44 10.41
CA ILE A 12 -3.41 10.83 11.16
C ILE A 12 -2.21 11.76 11.01
N SER A 13 -1.72 12.32 12.10
CA SER A 13 -0.63 13.26 11.99
C SER A 13 0.37 13.20 13.16
N ASN A 14 1.61 13.62 12.88
CA ASN A 14 2.66 13.74 13.87
C ASN A 14 2.95 12.44 14.64
N CYS A 15 2.97 11.31 13.94
CA CYS A 15 3.19 9.99 14.53
C CYS A 15 4.57 9.43 14.15
N VAL A 16 5.11 8.64 15.06
CA VAL A 16 6.31 7.84 14.85
C VAL A 16 5.94 6.37 15.05
N ILE A 17 6.09 5.56 14.01
CA ILE A 17 5.82 4.13 14.03
C ILE A 17 7.12 3.42 13.66
N LEU A 18 7.65 2.65 14.60
CA LEU A 18 8.95 1.99 14.45
C LEU A 18 8.82 0.48 14.60
N ASP A 19 9.66 -0.23 13.88
CA ASP A 19 9.89 -1.66 14.04
C ASP A 19 8.61 -2.52 13.87
N SER A 20 7.75 -2.11 12.93
CA SER A 20 6.48 -2.80 12.65
C SER A 20 6.53 -3.58 11.34
N ASN A 21 5.77 -4.67 11.22
CA ASN A 21 5.65 -5.41 9.97
C ASN A 21 5.08 -4.57 8.83
N ARG A 22 4.18 -3.63 9.17
CA ARG A 22 3.56 -2.66 8.26
C ARG A 22 3.22 -1.44 9.09
N SER A 23 3.62 -0.26 8.65
CA SER A 23 3.45 0.93 9.48
C SER A 23 2.10 1.62 9.24
N LEU A 24 1.87 2.19 8.07
CA LEU A 24 0.59 2.80 7.71
C LEU A 24 -0.19 1.87 6.78
N CYS A 25 -1.35 1.41 7.23
CA CYS A 25 -2.21 0.57 6.42
C CYS A 25 -3.60 1.17 6.27
N ILE A 26 -4.00 1.44 5.03
CA ILE A 26 -5.36 1.84 4.65
C ILE A 26 -5.94 0.70 3.83
N MET A 27 -6.88 -0.03 4.40
CA MET A 27 -7.40 -1.23 3.77
C MET A 27 -8.93 -1.22 3.71
N SER A 28 -9.44 -1.60 2.57
CA SER A 28 -10.85 -1.93 2.40
C SER A 28 -11.01 -3.22 1.64
N SER A 29 -11.91 -4.05 2.08
CA SER A 29 -12.25 -5.29 1.40
C SER A 29 -13.75 -5.40 1.20
N THR A 30 -14.17 -6.11 0.17
CA THR A 30 -15.57 -6.31 -0.18
C THR A 30 -16.28 -4.96 -0.50
N ASP A 31 -17.36 -4.63 0.19
CA ASP A 31 -18.19 -3.43 -0.04
C ASP A 31 -17.86 -2.28 0.92
N GLY A 32 -16.77 -2.38 1.67
CA GLY A 32 -16.36 -1.31 2.59
C GLY A 32 -15.83 -0.09 1.82
N ILE A 33 -16.11 1.09 2.33
CA ILE A 33 -15.63 2.36 1.77
C ILE A 33 -14.68 3.03 2.77
N VAL A 34 -13.52 3.46 2.27
CA VAL A 34 -12.59 4.33 3.01
C VAL A 34 -12.34 5.57 2.17
N GLU A 35 -12.67 6.74 2.70
CA GLU A 35 -12.57 7.97 1.92
C GLU A 35 -12.12 9.18 2.74
N ASN A 36 -11.49 10.14 2.06
CA ASN A 36 -11.03 11.40 2.66
C ASN A 36 -10.08 11.15 3.83
N VAL A 37 -8.99 10.45 3.57
CA VAL A 37 -7.94 10.14 4.56
C VAL A 37 -6.75 11.04 4.33
N THR A 38 -6.31 11.72 5.37
CA THR A 38 -5.05 12.47 5.37
C THR A 38 -4.09 11.86 6.37
N ALA A 39 -2.86 11.56 5.93
CA ALA A 39 -1.78 11.15 6.81
C ALA A 39 -0.58 12.07 6.59
N SER A 40 -0.11 12.76 7.64
CA SER A 40 0.91 13.77 7.50
C SER A 40 1.93 13.80 8.64
N ASN A 41 3.16 14.23 8.32
CA ASN A 41 4.25 14.34 9.28
C ASN A 41 4.51 13.01 10.02
N LEU A 42 4.71 11.93 9.26
CA LEU A 42 4.93 10.61 9.84
C LEU A 42 6.38 10.16 9.64
N ARG A 43 6.93 9.54 10.67
CA ARG A 43 8.15 8.73 10.56
C ARG A 43 7.77 7.26 10.67
N LEU A 44 8.07 6.51 9.62
CA LEU A 44 7.69 5.13 9.46
C LEU A 44 8.95 4.27 9.29
N ASP A 45 9.15 3.30 10.17
CA ASP A 45 10.23 2.32 10.07
C ASP A 45 9.64 0.93 10.16
N THR A 46 9.89 0.09 9.16
CA THR A 46 9.35 -1.26 9.12
C THR A 46 10.42 -2.31 9.38
N ARG A 47 10.01 -3.40 9.99
CA ARG A 47 10.79 -4.61 10.12
C ARG A 47 9.87 -5.82 10.00
N CYS A 48 10.01 -6.57 8.93
CA CYS A 48 9.25 -7.78 8.72
C CYS A 48 9.74 -8.91 9.64
N ARG A 49 9.02 -9.18 10.71
CA ARG A 49 9.33 -10.25 11.67
C ARG A 49 8.65 -11.57 11.30
N ALA A 50 7.41 -11.48 10.82
CA ALA A 50 6.63 -12.64 10.41
C ALA A 50 6.04 -12.35 9.03
N GLY A 51 6.41 -13.12 8.02
CA GLY A 51 5.89 -12.96 6.65
C GLY A 51 4.52 -13.58 6.47
N ASN A 52 3.84 -13.18 5.37
CA ASN A 52 2.53 -13.66 4.91
C ASN A 52 1.36 -13.42 5.86
N TRP A 53 1.50 -12.57 6.86
CA TRP A 53 0.42 -12.24 7.76
C TRP A 53 0.62 -10.82 8.31
N TRP A 54 -0.26 -9.91 7.91
CA TRP A 54 -0.26 -8.52 8.37
C TRP A 54 0.98 -7.70 7.98
N GLY A 55 1.50 -7.93 6.79
CA GLY A 55 2.54 -7.12 6.19
C GLY A 55 3.87 -7.84 5.99
N ASN A 56 4.56 -7.45 4.96
CA ASN A 56 5.89 -7.91 4.59
C ASN A 56 6.92 -6.78 4.57
N GLY A 57 6.83 -5.86 5.52
CA GLY A 57 7.81 -4.78 5.65
C GLY A 57 7.47 -3.52 4.85
N GLU A 58 6.23 -3.32 4.40
CA GLU A 58 5.79 -2.12 3.71
C GLU A 58 5.59 -0.96 4.71
N ALA A 59 6.25 0.19 4.50
CA ALA A 59 6.01 1.38 5.33
C ALA A 59 4.62 1.98 5.10
N VAL A 60 4.14 1.94 3.86
CA VAL A 60 2.78 2.34 3.46
C VAL A 60 2.15 1.22 2.66
N CYS A 61 0.93 0.86 3.01
CA CYS A 61 0.12 -0.07 2.24
C CYS A 61 -1.32 0.46 2.12
N ILE A 62 -1.74 0.79 0.90
CA ILE A 62 -3.12 1.14 0.58
C ILE A 62 -3.68 -0.01 -0.25
N MET A 63 -4.73 -0.65 0.22
CA MET A 63 -5.21 -1.88 -0.39
C MET A 63 -6.73 -1.93 -0.47
N GLY A 64 -7.25 -1.87 -1.70
CA GLY A 64 -8.67 -2.02 -2.02
C GLY A 64 -8.89 -3.29 -2.82
N THR A 65 -9.06 -4.42 -2.14
CA THR A 65 -9.20 -5.72 -2.80
C THR A 65 -10.54 -6.36 -2.51
N TYR A 66 -11.09 -7.07 -3.50
CA TYR A 66 -12.25 -7.91 -3.29
C TYR A 66 -11.80 -9.20 -2.61
N HIS A 67 -12.18 -9.35 -1.37
CA HIS A 67 -12.00 -10.61 -0.70
C HIS A 67 -13.23 -11.49 -0.94
N HIS A 68 -13.08 -12.48 -1.79
CA HIS A 68 -14.01 -13.59 -1.77
C HIS A 68 -13.78 -14.34 -0.45
N LEU A 69 -14.67 -14.13 0.48
CA LEU A 69 -14.77 -15.00 1.67
C LEU A 69 -15.23 -16.39 1.22
N ALA A 70 -14.40 -17.06 0.40
CA ALA A 70 -14.66 -18.40 -0.09
C ALA A 70 -14.86 -19.43 1.05
N ASN A 71 -14.56 -19.03 2.27
CA ASN A 71 -14.80 -19.83 3.47
C ASN A 71 -16.09 -19.45 4.22
N TYR A 72 -16.79 -18.40 3.80
CA TYR A 72 -18.12 -18.09 4.32
C TYR A 72 -19.16 -18.55 3.31
N ARG A 73 -20.18 -19.24 3.78
CA ARG A 73 -21.13 -20.09 3.04
C ARG A 73 -21.95 -19.42 1.94
N ASP A 74 -21.83 -18.13 1.73
CA ASP A 74 -22.57 -17.41 0.70
C ASP A 74 -21.62 -16.79 -0.33
N PRO A 75 -21.75 -17.13 -1.62
CA PRO A 75 -21.01 -16.46 -2.67
C PRO A 75 -21.45 -14.98 -2.70
N VAL A 76 -20.52 -14.08 -2.38
CA VAL A 76 -20.77 -12.65 -2.58
C VAL A 76 -20.89 -12.41 -4.09
N PRO A 77 -21.99 -11.85 -4.61
CA PRO A 77 -22.12 -11.55 -6.02
C PRO A 77 -20.95 -10.68 -6.48
N GLN A 78 -20.37 -10.99 -7.64
CA GLN A 78 -19.47 -10.06 -8.30
C GLN A 78 -20.25 -8.79 -8.61
N ARG A 79 -20.12 -7.79 -7.78
CA ARG A 79 -20.62 -6.46 -8.07
C ARG A 79 -19.59 -5.73 -8.92
N GLU A 80 -20.07 -4.85 -9.78
CA GLU A 80 -19.17 -3.91 -10.49
C GLU A 80 -18.27 -3.22 -9.49
N ALA A 81 -16.96 -3.22 -9.77
CA ALA A 81 -15.96 -2.66 -8.87
C ALA A 81 -16.16 -1.14 -8.76
N HIS A 82 -16.70 -0.70 -7.66
CA HIS A 82 -16.68 0.71 -7.29
C HIS A 82 -15.41 0.98 -6.47
N ALA A 83 -14.86 2.19 -6.61
CA ALA A 83 -13.72 2.60 -5.80
C ALA A 83 -14.08 2.49 -4.31
N CYS A 84 -13.39 1.62 -3.61
CA CYS A 84 -13.60 1.39 -2.18
C CYS A 84 -12.63 2.20 -1.31
N ILE A 85 -11.51 2.67 -1.89
CA ILE A 85 -10.61 3.63 -1.24
C ILE A 85 -10.43 4.82 -2.17
N ARG A 86 -10.69 6.03 -1.66
CA ARG A 86 -10.57 7.23 -2.47
C ARG A 86 -10.20 8.47 -1.68
N ASN A 87 -9.60 9.44 -2.37
CA ASN A 87 -9.23 10.74 -1.81
C ASN A 87 -8.29 10.57 -0.60
N VAL A 88 -7.13 9.98 -0.84
CA VAL A 88 -6.08 9.79 0.16
C VAL A 88 -4.95 10.78 -0.09
N LEU A 89 -4.61 11.55 0.93
CA LEU A 89 -3.44 12.43 0.93
C LEU A 89 -2.41 11.91 1.92
N LEU A 90 -1.21 11.60 1.42
CA LEU A 90 -0.03 11.29 2.23
C LEU A 90 0.97 12.42 2.06
N GLN A 91 1.35 13.09 3.14
CA GLN A 91 2.19 14.27 3.06
C GLN A 91 3.30 14.28 4.11
N ASN A 92 4.52 14.62 3.70
CA ASN A 92 5.68 14.72 4.59
C ASN A 92 5.91 13.41 5.37
N LEU A 93 6.18 12.33 4.62
CA LEU A 93 6.49 11.03 5.19
C LEU A 93 7.98 10.73 5.09
N ASN A 94 8.57 10.28 6.20
CA ASN A 94 9.92 9.75 6.24
C ASN A 94 9.84 8.23 6.46
N CYS A 95 10.15 7.47 5.42
CA CYS A 95 9.97 6.02 5.37
C CYS A 95 11.33 5.32 5.31
N THR A 96 11.61 4.47 6.31
CA THR A 96 12.66 3.44 6.23
C THR A 96 11.97 2.10 6.10
N THR A 97 12.14 1.40 4.99
CA THR A 97 11.24 0.31 4.62
C THR A 97 12.00 -0.91 4.10
N GLU A 98 11.60 -2.09 4.51
CA GLU A 98 12.17 -3.35 4.01
C GLU A 98 11.54 -3.78 2.67
N ASN A 99 10.37 -3.24 2.32
CA ASN A 99 9.68 -3.53 1.07
C ASN A 99 9.19 -2.23 0.43
N ALA A 100 8.67 -2.29 -0.80
CA ALA A 100 8.09 -1.13 -1.47
C ALA A 100 6.89 -0.57 -0.71
N LEU A 101 6.67 0.75 -0.82
CA LEU A 101 5.36 1.32 -0.54
C LEU A 101 4.37 0.75 -1.57
N ALA A 102 3.23 0.26 -1.13
CA ALA A 102 2.28 -0.45 -1.98
C ALA A 102 0.93 0.26 -2.05
N VAL A 103 0.43 0.46 -3.27
CA VAL A 103 -0.96 0.87 -3.53
C VAL A 103 -1.56 -0.14 -4.48
N VAL A 104 -2.46 -0.97 -3.97
CA VAL A 104 -3.01 -2.10 -4.70
C VAL A 104 -4.53 -2.04 -4.72
N GLY A 105 -5.08 -2.01 -5.90
CA GLY A 105 -6.51 -2.11 -6.15
C GLY A 105 -6.84 -3.27 -7.08
N GLU A 106 -8.12 -3.48 -7.27
CA GLU A 106 -8.68 -4.36 -8.28
C GLU A 106 -9.68 -3.55 -9.11
N ASN A 107 -9.47 -3.50 -10.44
CA ASN A 107 -10.34 -2.77 -11.36
C ASN A 107 -10.59 -1.30 -10.97
N GLY A 108 -9.56 -0.61 -10.44
CA GLY A 108 -9.68 0.77 -10.02
C GLY A 108 -10.40 0.99 -8.68
N SER A 109 -10.43 -0.02 -7.82
CA SER A 109 -11.00 0.08 -6.46
C SER A 109 -10.24 1.04 -5.53
N VAL A 110 -9.07 1.51 -5.93
CA VAL A 110 -8.31 2.57 -5.26
C VAL A 110 -8.12 3.72 -6.23
N GLU A 111 -8.56 4.90 -5.85
CA GLU A 111 -8.46 6.08 -6.71
C GLU A 111 -8.13 7.38 -5.96
N ASN A 112 -7.57 8.35 -6.69
CA ASN A 112 -7.27 9.68 -6.17
C ASN A 112 -6.37 9.61 -4.92
N VAL A 113 -5.21 8.98 -5.06
CA VAL A 113 -4.17 8.94 -4.01
C VAL A 113 -3.09 9.94 -4.38
N HIS A 114 -2.86 10.89 -3.50
CA HIS A 114 -1.78 11.86 -3.66
C HIS A 114 -0.73 11.68 -2.57
N MET A 115 0.53 11.56 -2.98
CA MET A 115 1.70 11.45 -2.11
C MET A 115 2.61 12.63 -2.38
N ASP A 116 2.93 13.40 -1.36
CA ASP A 116 3.75 14.60 -1.49
C ASP A 116 4.81 14.70 -0.39
N HIS A 117 6.01 15.16 -0.76
CA HIS A 117 7.15 15.28 0.16
C HIS A 117 7.46 13.95 0.87
N LEU A 118 7.88 12.95 0.09
CA LEU A 118 8.31 11.66 0.61
C LEU A 118 9.83 11.58 0.69
N THR A 119 10.35 11.06 1.79
CA THR A 119 11.72 10.56 1.87
C THR A 119 11.66 9.06 2.06
N VAL A 120 12.23 8.30 1.13
CA VAL A 120 12.16 6.83 1.16
C VAL A 120 13.57 6.25 1.15
N GLN A 121 13.85 5.40 2.11
CA GLN A 121 15.05 4.59 2.20
C GLN A 121 14.69 3.11 2.29
N LEU A 122 15.09 2.35 1.28
CA LEU A 122 15.01 0.89 1.34
C LEU A 122 16.10 0.37 2.27
N LYS A 123 15.81 -0.71 2.98
CA LYS A 123 16.77 -1.46 3.79
C LYS A 123 16.67 -2.96 3.54
N ASP A 124 17.74 -3.68 3.84
CA ASP A 124 17.75 -5.14 3.75
C ASP A 124 16.82 -5.77 4.77
N SER A 125 16.31 -6.94 4.42
CA SER A 125 15.51 -7.77 5.30
C SER A 125 16.09 -9.19 5.37
N GLU A 126 16.03 -9.79 6.54
CA GLU A 126 16.34 -11.21 6.72
C GLU A 126 15.13 -12.11 6.43
N ASN A 127 13.94 -11.54 6.30
CA ASN A 127 12.71 -12.28 6.09
C ASN A 127 12.62 -12.83 4.65
N LEU A 128 12.32 -14.12 4.51
CA LEU A 128 12.24 -14.79 3.22
C LEU A 128 11.15 -14.25 2.30
N CYS A 129 10.05 -13.76 2.85
CA CYS A 129 8.99 -13.16 2.05
C CYS A 129 9.44 -11.85 1.41
N VAL A 130 10.16 -11.01 2.15
CA VAL A 130 10.76 -9.78 1.62
C VAL A 130 11.85 -10.10 0.60
N LYS A 131 12.74 -11.05 0.91
CA LYS A 131 13.77 -11.54 -0.05
C LYS A 131 13.13 -12.11 -1.31
N GLY A 132 11.97 -12.76 -1.19
CA GLY A 132 11.17 -13.25 -2.31
C GLY A 132 10.40 -12.16 -3.05
N ARG A 133 10.55 -10.90 -2.64
CA ARG A 133 9.93 -9.71 -3.27
C ARG A 133 8.40 -9.76 -3.30
N VAL A 134 7.81 -10.31 -2.26
CA VAL A 134 6.36 -10.48 -2.15
C VAL A 134 5.76 -9.32 -1.35
N ILE A 135 4.76 -8.67 -1.92
CA ILE A 135 3.86 -7.76 -1.21
C ILE A 135 2.75 -8.60 -0.57
N ASP A 136 2.52 -8.38 0.71
CA ASP A 136 1.39 -8.99 1.39
C ASP A 136 0.10 -8.23 1.08
N ILE A 137 -0.76 -8.84 0.29
CA ILE A 137 -2.09 -8.31 -0.04
C ILE A 137 -3.22 -9.08 0.64
N SER A 138 -2.89 -9.78 1.74
CA SER A 138 -3.91 -10.46 2.55
C SER A 138 -4.94 -9.45 3.08
N PRO A 139 -6.22 -9.79 3.10
CA PRO A 139 -6.78 -11.13 2.93
C PRO A 139 -7.10 -11.54 1.47
N ALA A 140 -6.66 -10.80 0.47
CA ALA A 140 -6.87 -11.21 -0.91
C ALA A 140 -6.12 -12.51 -1.22
N PRO A 141 -6.68 -13.39 -2.05
CA PRO A 141 -6.07 -14.69 -2.35
C PRO A 141 -4.81 -14.57 -3.22
N ASN A 142 -4.58 -13.43 -3.83
CA ASN A 142 -3.48 -13.20 -4.75
C ASN A 142 -2.30 -12.53 -4.05
N THR A 143 -1.10 -13.03 -4.31
CA THR A 143 0.13 -12.34 -3.94
C THR A 143 0.56 -11.43 -5.07
N ALA A 144 1.14 -10.29 -4.74
CA ALA A 144 1.86 -9.43 -5.68
C ALA A 144 3.35 -9.66 -5.53
N ARG A 145 4.08 -9.66 -6.65
CA ARG A 145 5.54 -9.73 -6.66
C ARG A 145 6.11 -8.49 -7.30
N LEU A 146 7.14 -7.96 -6.67
CA LEU A 146 7.91 -6.86 -7.21
C LEU A 146 8.78 -7.33 -8.38
N PRO A 147 9.13 -6.45 -9.34
CA PRO A 147 10.15 -6.70 -10.35
C PRO A 147 11.52 -6.95 -9.71
N GLU A 148 12.50 -7.44 -10.49
CA GLU A 148 13.82 -7.75 -9.96
C GLU A 148 14.64 -6.52 -9.52
N GLU A 149 14.35 -5.38 -10.10
CA GLU A 149 14.98 -4.11 -9.72
C GLU A 149 14.52 -3.65 -8.34
N PRO A 150 15.38 -2.97 -7.57
CA PRO A 150 14.97 -2.35 -6.33
C PRO A 150 13.77 -1.43 -6.57
N THR A 151 12.67 -1.69 -5.90
CA THR A 151 11.41 -0.98 -6.10
C THR A 151 11.01 -0.28 -4.82
N TRP A 152 10.80 1.03 -4.89
CA TRP A 152 10.38 1.83 -3.74
C TRP A 152 8.87 2.05 -3.70
N LEU A 153 8.21 2.03 -4.87
CA LEU A 153 6.77 2.20 -5.01
C LEU A 153 6.21 1.14 -5.95
N TYR A 154 5.17 0.47 -5.53
CA TYR A 154 4.43 -0.51 -6.31
C TYR A 154 2.96 -0.10 -6.42
N LEU A 155 2.50 0.11 -7.65
CA LEU A 155 1.12 0.44 -7.98
C LEU A 155 0.50 -0.68 -8.83
N ARG A 156 -0.70 -1.12 -8.48
CA ARG A 156 -1.45 -2.09 -9.29
C ARG A 156 -2.95 -1.86 -9.20
N GLY A 157 -3.63 -1.88 -10.36
CA GLY A 157 -5.09 -1.85 -10.45
C GLY A 157 -5.71 -0.57 -9.86
N VAL A 158 -5.04 0.58 -10.02
CA VAL A 158 -5.38 1.85 -9.38
C VAL A 158 -5.68 2.95 -10.40
N ARG A 159 -6.34 4.03 -9.97
CA ARG A 159 -6.59 5.22 -10.80
C ARG A 159 -6.12 6.49 -10.12
N ASN A 160 -5.56 7.41 -10.92
CA ASN A 160 -5.17 8.76 -10.47
C ASN A 160 -4.29 8.74 -9.21
N VAL A 161 -3.19 8.01 -9.24
CA VAL A 161 -2.17 8.05 -8.19
C VAL A 161 -1.08 9.01 -8.61
N THR A 162 -0.80 10.02 -7.80
CA THR A 162 0.25 11.01 -8.08
C THR A 162 1.25 11.04 -6.95
N VAL A 163 2.53 11.14 -7.33
CA VAL A 163 3.63 11.35 -6.39
C VAL A 163 4.39 12.59 -6.80
N THR A 164 4.57 13.51 -5.86
CA THR A 164 5.33 14.74 -6.05
C THR A 164 6.39 14.88 -4.95
N ASN A 165 7.50 15.56 -5.29
CA ASN A 165 8.56 15.86 -4.31
C ASN A 165 9.07 14.64 -3.53
N ALA A 166 9.30 13.52 -4.22
CA ALA A 166 9.85 12.33 -3.60
C ALA A 166 11.38 12.30 -3.69
N PHE A 167 12.04 12.10 -2.56
CA PHE A 167 13.46 11.76 -2.49
C PHE A 167 13.59 10.27 -2.15
N VAL A 168 14.23 9.52 -3.03
CA VAL A 168 14.47 8.09 -2.85
C VAL A 168 15.97 7.84 -2.78
N ALA A 169 16.42 7.34 -1.65
CA ALA A 169 17.84 7.05 -1.45
C ALA A 169 18.29 5.86 -2.31
N PRO A 170 19.51 5.89 -2.88
CA PRO A 170 20.08 4.73 -3.56
C PRO A 170 20.12 3.50 -2.65
N PHE A 171 19.86 2.32 -3.21
CA PHE A 171 19.91 1.06 -2.51
C PHE A 171 20.89 0.11 -3.20
N HIS A 172 21.93 -0.32 -2.49
CA HIS A 172 23.05 -1.10 -3.04
C HIS A 172 23.66 -0.46 -4.31
N GLY A 173 23.80 0.87 -4.32
CA GLY A 173 24.35 1.62 -5.45
C GLY A 173 23.44 1.73 -6.67
N LYS A 174 22.20 1.28 -6.58
CA LYS A 174 21.18 1.41 -7.63
C LYS A 174 20.13 2.43 -7.22
N THR A 175 19.56 3.13 -8.18
CA THR A 175 18.39 3.97 -7.97
C THR A 175 17.14 3.10 -7.98
N PRO A 176 16.38 3.03 -6.87
CA PRO A 176 15.14 2.26 -6.86
C PRO A 176 14.10 2.84 -7.81
N ILE A 177 13.30 1.99 -8.43
CA ILE A 177 12.26 2.37 -9.39
C ILE A 177 10.88 2.49 -8.73
N ALA A 178 10.00 3.29 -9.34
CA ALA A 178 8.56 3.16 -9.18
C ALA A 178 8.04 2.20 -10.26
N TYR A 179 7.24 1.22 -9.87
CA TYR A 179 6.66 0.24 -10.78
C TYR A 179 5.14 0.32 -10.76
N ALA A 180 4.54 0.40 -11.92
CA ALA A 180 3.10 0.52 -12.08
C ALA A 180 2.57 -0.52 -13.08
N GLU A 181 1.49 -1.19 -12.70
CA GLU A 181 0.78 -2.21 -13.47
C GLU A 181 -0.72 -1.89 -13.39
N ASP A 182 -1.40 -1.80 -14.52
CA ASP A 182 -2.81 -1.43 -14.58
C ASP A 182 -3.14 -0.16 -13.78
N ALA A 183 -2.31 0.88 -13.91
CA ALA A 183 -2.40 2.11 -13.12
C ALA A 183 -2.76 3.31 -14.01
N GLU A 184 -4.05 3.51 -14.22
CA GLU A 184 -4.57 4.61 -15.05
C GLU A 184 -4.31 5.97 -14.40
N GLY A 185 -3.74 6.92 -15.18
CA GLY A 185 -3.47 8.27 -14.67
C GLY A 185 -2.40 8.38 -13.58
N ALA A 186 -1.56 7.35 -13.39
CA ALA A 186 -0.44 7.40 -12.46
C ALA A 186 0.65 8.36 -12.95
N ARG A 187 1.23 9.15 -12.02
CA ARG A 187 2.30 10.11 -12.28
C ARG A 187 3.28 10.15 -11.12
N PHE A 188 4.57 10.08 -11.39
CA PHE A 188 5.65 10.13 -10.39
C PHE A 188 6.99 10.56 -11.00
#